data_0a1cbd7e9fd1ba890ec30b7995e75e55
#
_entry.id   0a1cbd7e9fd1ba890ec30b7995e75e55
#
_cell.length_a   1.000
_cell.length_b   1.000
_cell.length_c   1.000
_cell.angle_alpha   90.00
_cell.angle_beta   90.00
_cell.angle_gamma   90.00
#
_symmetry.space_group_name_H-M   'P 1'
#
loop_
_entity.id
_entity.type
_entity.pdbx_description
1 polymer ?
#
loop_
_entity_poly.entity_id
_entity_poly.type
_entity_poly.pdbx_seq_one_letter_code
_entity_poly.pdbx_strand_id
1 'polypeptide(L)'
;SKQLNVFGTTDNYPAVFKADVTEGRFFTPGETRRRAPVIVLGQTPVQALFPNLDPIGRRVRLGQARYTVIGVLGPTPSPGGFNMGQDDLVVIPHTSYQKQFGIRAERMFGGEMRAVMIAAIPRDDVDRDVALADIERVMRIRHRLRLDEANDFELMTQDAILALWAQISGAIFLTLIVVSSIALMVGGIGVMAIMTISVTERTREIGTRRALGAKRKEILWQFLLEASFL
;
A
#
# COMPACT_ATOMS: atom_id res chain seq x y z
N SER A 1 19.36 5.37 13.42
CA SER A 1 19.47 4.01 12.87
C SER A 1 18.25 3.75 12.01
N LYS A 2 18.42 3.67 10.68
CA LYS A 2 17.33 3.24 9.78
C LYS A 2 17.10 1.75 10.00
N GLN A 3 15.86 1.35 10.17
CA GLN A 3 15.45 -0.05 10.14
C GLN A 3 15.52 -0.52 8.69
N LEU A 4 16.35 -1.52 8.43
CA LEU A 4 16.43 -2.18 7.12
C LEU A 4 15.54 -3.42 7.15
N ASN A 5 14.75 -3.60 6.12
CA ASN A 5 13.93 -4.79 5.95
C ASN A 5 14.79 -5.92 5.37
N VAL A 6 14.97 -6.98 6.15
CA VAL A 6 15.77 -8.15 5.74
C VAL A 6 14.85 -9.27 5.34
N PHE A 7 14.96 -9.72 4.10
CA PHE A 7 14.16 -10.83 3.56
C PHE A 7 15.04 -12.04 3.25
N GLY A 8 14.57 -13.20 3.72
CA GLY A 8 15.12 -14.49 3.31
C GLY A 8 14.33 -15.06 2.14
N THR A 9 14.91 -15.11 0.95
CA THR A 9 14.20 -15.53 -0.27
C THR A 9 14.84 -16.73 -0.95
N THR A 10 14.15 -17.25 -1.97
CA THR A 10 14.69 -18.26 -2.90
C THR A 10 15.38 -17.58 -4.08
N ASP A 11 16.15 -18.33 -4.82
CA ASP A 11 16.92 -17.87 -5.99
C ASP A 11 16.05 -17.40 -7.17
N ASN A 12 14.78 -17.80 -7.22
CA ASN A 12 13.81 -17.39 -8.24
C ASN A 12 13.10 -16.04 -7.91
N TYR A 13 13.44 -15.39 -6.80
CA TYR A 13 12.85 -14.12 -6.40
C TYR A 13 12.80 -13.06 -7.52
N PRO A 14 13.90 -12.84 -8.30
CA PRO A 14 13.85 -11.85 -9.38
C PRO A 14 12.82 -12.18 -10.47
N ALA A 15 12.63 -13.45 -10.78
CA ALA A 15 11.64 -13.87 -11.78
C ALA A 15 10.21 -13.72 -11.27
N VAL A 16 9.95 -14.02 -9.99
CA VAL A 16 8.62 -13.95 -9.37
C VAL A 16 8.18 -12.49 -9.15
N PHE A 17 9.08 -11.66 -8.65
CA PHE A 17 8.76 -10.26 -8.30
C PHE A 17 9.15 -9.26 -9.39
N LYS A 18 9.63 -9.73 -10.56
CA LYS A 18 10.16 -8.87 -11.65
C LYS A 18 11.17 -7.85 -11.13
N ALA A 19 12.00 -8.29 -10.17
CA ALA A 19 13.02 -7.45 -9.56
C ALA A 19 14.29 -7.46 -10.42
N ASP A 20 14.64 -6.32 -10.97
CA ASP A 20 15.84 -6.19 -11.79
C ASP A 20 17.08 -6.10 -10.90
N VAL A 21 18.15 -6.81 -11.30
CA VAL A 21 19.48 -6.69 -10.69
C VAL A 21 20.29 -5.72 -11.55
N THR A 22 20.55 -4.51 -11.04
CA THR A 22 21.24 -3.45 -11.79
C THR A 22 22.75 -3.63 -11.80
N GLU A 23 23.31 -4.20 -10.75
CA GLU A 23 24.75 -4.44 -10.62
C GLU A 23 25.00 -5.82 -10.03
N GLY A 24 26.01 -6.52 -10.54
CA GLY A 24 26.39 -7.84 -10.05
C GLY A 24 25.40 -8.94 -10.48
N ARG A 25 25.04 -9.83 -9.56
CA ARG A 25 24.14 -10.96 -9.80
C ARG A 25 23.31 -11.32 -8.57
N PHE A 26 22.24 -12.07 -8.80
CA PHE A 26 21.50 -12.71 -7.72
C PHE A 26 22.17 -14.03 -7.29
N PHE A 27 21.81 -14.56 -6.12
CA PHE A 27 22.36 -15.82 -5.64
C PHE A 27 21.77 -17.03 -6.36
N THR A 28 22.57 -18.08 -6.47
CA THR A 28 22.24 -19.31 -7.17
C THR A 28 21.55 -20.33 -6.24
N PRO A 29 20.84 -21.35 -6.81
CA PRO A 29 20.30 -22.47 -6.02
C PRO A 29 21.35 -23.17 -5.17
N GLY A 30 22.60 -23.26 -5.67
CA GLY A 30 23.72 -23.86 -4.94
C GLY A 30 24.12 -23.05 -3.71
N GLU A 31 24.12 -21.70 -3.81
CA GLU A 31 24.41 -20.80 -2.70
C GLU A 31 23.31 -20.86 -1.64
N THR A 32 22.06 -20.94 -2.08
CA THR A 32 20.90 -21.13 -1.20
C THR A 32 21.01 -22.43 -0.41
N ARG A 33 21.30 -23.57 -1.08
CA ARG A 33 21.44 -24.86 -0.41
C ARG A 33 22.62 -24.92 0.58
N ARG A 34 23.74 -24.29 0.23
CA ARG A 34 24.95 -24.27 1.08
C ARG A 34 24.91 -23.21 2.16
N ARG A 35 23.83 -22.46 2.30
CA ARG A 35 23.70 -21.35 3.26
C ARG A 35 24.83 -20.33 3.10
N ALA A 36 25.17 -20.01 1.85
CA ALA A 36 26.26 -19.09 1.57
C ALA A 36 26.00 -17.73 2.20
N PRO A 37 27.03 -17.10 2.80
CA PRO A 37 26.90 -15.77 3.40
C PRO A 37 26.97 -14.67 2.32
N VAL A 38 26.02 -14.68 1.42
CA VAL A 38 25.88 -13.71 0.32
C VAL A 38 24.65 -12.83 0.54
N ILE A 39 24.72 -11.60 0.04
CA ILE A 39 23.68 -10.58 0.24
C ILE A 39 23.49 -9.79 -1.04
N VAL A 40 22.24 -9.46 -1.34
CA VAL A 40 21.84 -8.53 -2.39
C VAL A 40 21.18 -7.33 -1.71
N LEU A 41 21.60 -6.13 -2.07
CA LEU A 41 21.16 -4.89 -1.44
C LEU A 41 20.20 -4.13 -2.35
N GLY A 42 19.21 -3.47 -1.77
CA GLY A 42 18.42 -2.45 -2.46
C GLY A 42 19.18 -1.13 -2.59
N GLN A 43 18.61 -0.17 -3.29
CA GLN A 43 19.25 1.12 -3.57
C GLN A 43 19.54 1.94 -2.32
N THR A 44 18.61 2.02 -1.38
CA THR A 44 18.79 2.81 -0.15
C THR A 44 19.95 2.30 0.73
N PRO A 45 20.06 0.98 1.03
CA PRO A 45 21.21 0.44 1.73
C PRO A 45 22.55 0.70 1.01
N VAL A 46 22.58 0.62 -0.31
CA VAL A 46 23.79 0.89 -1.10
C VAL A 46 24.21 2.34 -0.94
N GLN A 47 23.31 3.31 -1.12
CA GLN A 47 23.60 4.73 -0.95
C GLN A 47 24.04 5.08 0.47
N ALA A 48 23.47 4.40 1.48
CA ALA A 48 23.81 4.66 2.89
C ALA A 48 25.15 4.06 3.32
N LEU A 49 25.51 2.86 2.79
CA LEU A 49 26.70 2.12 3.22
C LEU A 49 27.92 2.37 2.32
N PHE A 50 27.68 2.66 1.06
CA PHE A 50 28.72 2.77 0.03
C PHE A 50 28.56 4.03 -0.83
N PRO A 51 28.48 5.24 -0.23
CA PRO A 51 28.37 6.46 -1.01
C PRO A 51 29.59 6.59 -1.94
N ASN A 52 29.35 6.58 -3.25
CA ASN A 52 30.38 6.67 -4.31
C ASN A 52 31.41 5.53 -4.35
N LEU A 53 31.07 4.35 -3.82
CA LEU A 53 31.94 3.18 -3.82
C LEU A 53 31.21 2.00 -4.44
N ASP A 54 31.93 1.18 -5.21
CA ASP A 54 31.40 -0.08 -5.72
C ASP A 54 31.07 -1.04 -4.53
N PRO A 55 29.82 -1.45 -4.35
CA PRO A 55 29.42 -2.32 -3.27
C PRO A 55 29.77 -3.80 -3.51
N ILE A 56 29.98 -4.20 -4.78
CA ILE A 56 30.17 -5.61 -5.16
C ILE A 56 31.46 -6.18 -4.55
N GLY A 57 31.38 -7.38 -3.97
CA GLY A 57 32.51 -8.04 -3.31
C GLY A 57 32.82 -7.53 -1.92
N ARG A 58 32.23 -6.41 -1.48
CA ARG A 58 32.45 -5.89 -0.12
C ARG A 58 31.69 -6.70 0.92
N ARG A 59 32.19 -6.64 2.15
CA ARG A 59 31.58 -7.35 3.28
C ARG A 59 30.74 -6.41 4.14
N VAL A 60 29.50 -6.80 4.38
CA VAL A 60 28.56 -6.10 5.26
C VAL A 60 28.26 -6.99 6.47
N ARG A 61 28.18 -6.39 7.63
CA ARG A 61 27.76 -7.09 8.85
C ARG A 61 26.23 -6.96 9.01
N LEU A 62 25.55 -8.08 8.99
CA LEU A 62 24.13 -8.18 9.24
C LEU A 62 23.93 -8.99 10.54
N GLY A 63 23.52 -8.32 11.61
CA GLY A 63 23.47 -8.93 12.94
C GLY A 63 24.84 -9.42 13.41
N GLN A 64 24.96 -10.74 13.64
CA GLN A 64 26.22 -11.35 14.09
C GLN A 64 27.07 -11.94 12.95
N ALA A 65 26.53 -12.00 11.74
CA ALA A 65 27.21 -12.61 10.59
C ALA A 65 27.70 -11.56 9.58
N ARG A 66 28.77 -11.92 8.85
CA ARG A 66 29.30 -11.13 7.74
C ARG A 66 28.85 -11.73 6.43
N TYR A 67 28.31 -10.90 5.54
CA TYR A 67 27.85 -11.27 4.21
C TYR A 67 28.68 -10.56 3.16
N THR A 68 28.90 -11.20 2.04
CA THR A 68 29.53 -10.59 0.86
C THR A 68 28.43 -10.07 -0.07
N VAL A 69 28.52 -8.81 -0.45
CA VAL A 69 27.60 -8.19 -1.41
C VAL A 69 27.89 -8.77 -2.80
N ILE A 70 26.89 -9.36 -3.43
CA ILE A 70 27.03 -9.99 -4.75
C ILE A 70 26.18 -9.33 -5.82
N GLY A 71 25.22 -8.48 -5.43
CA GLY A 71 24.37 -7.76 -6.35
C GLY A 71 23.64 -6.61 -5.70
N VAL A 72 23.10 -5.73 -6.56
CA VAL A 72 22.27 -4.59 -6.19
C VAL A 72 20.96 -4.69 -6.96
N LEU A 73 19.84 -4.58 -6.27
CA LEU A 73 18.51 -4.49 -6.87
C LEU A 73 18.26 -3.08 -7.40
N GLY A 74 17.62 -3.02 -8.54
CA GLY A 74 17.12 -1.77 -9.10
C GLY A 74 16.01 -1.15 -8.26
N PRO A 75 15.66 0.11 -8.56
CA PRO A 75 14.56 0.77 -7.89
C PRO A 75 13.26 0.03 -8.22
N THR A 76 12.45 -0.25 -7.20
CA THR A 76 11.16 -0.89 -7.41
C THR A 76 10.13 0.17 -7.80
N PRO A 77 9.43 0.00 -8.94
CA PRO A 77 8.39 0.93 -9.35
C PRO A 77 7.30 1.01 -8.28
N SER A 78 7.14 2.18 -7.67
CA SER A 78 6.10 2.42 -6.67
C SER A 78 4.91 3.10 -7.35
N PRO A 79 3.73 2.49 -7.37
CA PRO A 79 2.52 3.15 -7.84
C PRO A 79 2.27 4.44 -7.04
N GLY A 80 2.13 5.56 -7.75
CA GLY A 80 1.89 6.86 -7.11
C GLY A 80 3.12 7.58 -6.53
N GLY A 81 4.34 7.09 -6.76
CA GLY A 81 5.59 7.74 -6.33
C GLY A 81 5.89 7.64 -4.83
N PHE A 82 5.09 6.90 -4.07
CA PHE A 82 5.33 6.65 -2.65
C PHE A 82 6.22 5.42 -2.48
N ASN A 83 7.48 5.64 -2.13
CA ASN A 83 8.38 4.56 -1.76
C ASN A 83 8.01 4.06 -0.35
N MET A 84 7.25 2.96 -0.28
CA MET A 84 6.86 2.31 0.99
C MET A 84 8.01 1.49 1.61
N GLY A 85 9.26 1.88 1.39
CA GLY A 85 10.43 1.13 1.89
C GLY A 85 10.80 -0.06 1.01
N GLN A 86 10.30 -0.11 -0.23
CA GLN A 86 10.64 -1.18 -1.18
C GLN A 86 12.11 -1.13 -1.61
N ASP A 87 12.73 0.05 -1.56
CA ASP A 87 14.17 0.21 -1.82
C ASP A 87 15.04 0.02 -0.58
N ASP A 88 14.45 -0.04 0.63
CA ASP A 88 15.12 -0.32 1.91
C ASP A 88 15.34 -1.82 2.14
N LEU A 89 15.33 -2.59 1.07
CA LEU A 89 15.32 -4.04 1.04
C LEU A 89 16.74 -4.60 1.11
N VAL A 90 16.90 -5.62 1.92
CA VAL A 90 18.11 -6.45 2.00
C VAL A 90 17.71 -7.90 1.81
N VAL A 91 18.27 -8.56 0.83
CA VAL A 91 17.91 -9.93 0.46
C VAL A 91 19.05 -10.90 0.71
N ILE A 92 18.77 -11.99 1.41
CA ILE A 92 19.70 -13.08 1.65
C ILE A 92 19.02 -14.41 1.35
N PRO A 93 19.78 -15.51 1.11
CA PRO A 93 19.19 -16.84 0.95
C PRO A 93 18.35 -17.20 2.18
N HIS A 94 17.12 -17.72 1.96
CA HIS A 94 16.20 -18.07 3.06
C HIS A 94 16.82 -19.04 4.07
N THR A 95 17.69 -19.94 3.61
CA THR A 95 18.39 -20.89 4.48
C THR A 95 19.43 -20.21 5.40
N SER A 96 20.06 -19.12 4.93
CA SER A 96 20.96 -18.28 5.73
C SER A 96 20.17 -17.41 6.71
N TYR A 97 19.02 -16.88 6.27
CA TYR A 97 18.07 -16.15 7.10
C TYR A 97 17.59 -17.01 8.27
N GLN A 98 17.11 -18.23 7.95
CA GLN A 98 16.61 -19.18 8.94
C GLN A 98 17.68 -19.57 9.99
N LYS A 99 18.94 -19.75 9.54
CA LYS A 99 20.05 -20.04 10.45
C LYS A 99 20.34 -18.90 11.44
N GLN A 100 20.24 -17.66 10.97
CA GLN A 100 20.63 -16.48 11.75
C GLN A 100 19.51 -15.89 12.62
N PHE A 101 18.31 -15.82 12.07
CA PHE A 101 17.15 -15.18 12.68
C PHE A 101 16.08 -16.17 13.18
N GLY A 102 16.17 -17.44 12.72
CA GLY A 102 15.11 -18.43 12.94
C GLY A 102 13.87 -18.12 12.10
N ILE A 103 12.84 -18.94 12.23
CA ILE A 103 11.50 -18.62 11.74
C ILE A 103 10.83 -17.80 12.85
N ARG A 104 10.91 -16.48 12.76
CA ARG A 104 10.24 -15.60 13.71
C ARG A 104 8.77 -15.47 13.33
N ALA A 105 7.91 -15.53 14.33
CA ALA A 105 6.56 -15.03 14.20
C ALA A 105 6.62 -13.50 14.19
N GLU A 106 6.27 -12.87 13.08
CA GLU A 106 6.05 -11.43 13.06
C GLU A 106 4.63 -11.13 13.50
N ARG A 107 4.47 -10.13 14.37
CA ARG A 107 3.15 -9.63 14.74
C ARG A 107 2.66 -8.70 13.64
N MET A 108 1.78 -9.21 12.81
CA MET A 108 1.09 -8.42 11.80
C MET A 108 -0.41 -8.37 12.19
N PHE A 109 -0.97 -7.17 12.32
CA PHE A 109 -2.39 -6.96 12.65
C PHE A 109 -2.92 -7.68 13.92
N GLY A 110 -2.09 -7.78 14.98
CA GLY A 110 -2.55 -8.27 16.29
C GLY A 110 -2.48 -9.79 16.50
N GLY A 111 -1.94 -10.56 15.54
CA GLY A 111 -1.69 -11.99 15.65
C GLY A 111 -0.21 -12.35 15.51
N GLU A 112 0.23 -13.45 16.15
CA GLU A 112 1.54 -14.04 15.88
C GLU A 112 1.46 -14.84 14.58
N MET A 113 1.90 -14.25 13.47
CA MET A 113 2.00 -14.94 12.19
C MET A 113 3.41 -15.51 12.03
N ARG A 114 3.55 -16.81 12.01
CA ARG A 114 4.75 -17.48 11.51
C ARG A 114 4.68 -17.44 9.99
N ALA A 115 5.02 -16.31 9.39
CA ALA A 115 4.79 -16.13 7.98
C ALA A 115 5.98 -16.62 7.15
N VAL A 116 5.84 -17.81 6.61
CA VAL A 116 6.52 -18.15 5.36
C VAL A 116 5.58 -17.79 4.24
N MET A 117 5.92 -16.77 3.45
CA MET A 117 5.13 -16.42 2.27
C MET A 117 5.64 -17.27 1.10
N ILE A 118 4.73 -17.98 0.45
CA ILE A 118 4.99 -18.70 -0.81
C ILE A 118 4.32 -17.91 -1.92
N ALA A 119 5.11 -17.30 -2.80
CA ALA A 119 4.60 -16.68 -4.00
C ALA A 119 4.57 -17.69 -5.15
N ALA A 120 3.41 -17.84 -5.77
CA ALA A 120 3.23 -18.70 -6.93
C ALA A 120 2.71 -17.86 -8.10
N ILE A 121 3.30 -18.10 -9.29
CA ILE A 121 2.84 -17.52 -10.55
C ILE A 121 2.22 -18.66 -11.34
N PRO A 122 0.91 -18.58 -11.68
CA PRO A 122 0.30 -19.55 -12.57
C PRO A 122 0.94 -19.43 -13.96
N ARG A 123 0.92 -20.53 -14.73
CA ARG A 123 1.27 -20.49 -16.14
C ARG A 123 0.19 -19.77 -16.92
N ASP A 124 0.57 -19.11 -18.01
CA ASP A 124 -0.34 -18.30 -18.84
C ASP A 124 -1.48 -19.11 -19.46
N ASP A 125 -1.32 -20.44 -19.58
CA ASP A 125 -2.31 -21.39 -20.13
C ASP A 125 -3.28 -21.95 -19.10
N VAL A 126 -3.13 -21.60 -17.81
CA VAL A 126 -3.95 -22.11 -16.70
C VAL A 126 -4.85 -21.01 -16.17
N ASP A 127 -6.15 -21.31 -16.09
CA ASP A 127 -7.10 -20.44 -15.44
C ASP A 127 -6.72 -20.22 -13.98
N ARG A 128 -6.88 -18.98 -13.53
CA ARG A 128 -6.48 -18.55 -12.19
C ARG A 128 -7.19 -19.31 -11.08
N ASP A 129 -8.50 -19.53 -11.24
CA ASP A 129 -9.31 -20.22 -10.23
C ASP A 129 -8.90 -21.68 -10.12
N VAL A 130 -8.54 -22.31 -11.24
CA VAL A 130 -7.98 -23.67 -11.27
C VAL A 130 -6.64 -23.72 -10.56
N ALA A 131 -5.77 -22.74 -10.83
CA ALA A 131 -4.46 -22.65 -10.17
C ALA A 131 -4.59 -22.46 -8.65
N LEU A 132 -5.52 -21.63 -8.21
CA LEU A 132 -5.79 -21.41 -6.78
C LEU A 132 -6.29 -22.70 -6.10
N ALA A 133 -7.23 -23.41 -6.71
CA ALA A 133 -7.73 -24.69 -6.20
C ALA A 133 -6.63 -25.74 -6.10
N ASP A 134 -5.73 -25.80 -7.10
CA ASP A 134 -4.60 -26.72 -7.08
C ASP A 134 -3.58 -26.37 -5.99
N ILE A 135 -3.28 -25.07 -5.80
CA ILE A 135 -2.40 -24.61 -4.71
C ILE A 135 -3.01 -24.99 -3.36
N GLU A 136 -4.29 -24.69 -3.16
CA GLU A 136 -4.99 -25.05 -1.93
C GLU A 136 -4.92 -26.57 -1.67
N ARG A 137 -5.22 -27.39 -2.66
CA ARG A 137 -5.14 -28.84 -2.56
C ARG A 137 -3.75 -29.32 -2.17
N VAL A 138 -2.71 -28.80 -2.82
CA VAL A 138 -1.31 -29.17 -2.53
C VAL A 138 -0.92 -28.76 -1.12
N MET A 139 -1.31 -27.55 -0.70
CA MET A 139 -1.03 -27.05 0.65
C MET A 139 -1.73 -27.90 1.72
N ARG A 140 -3.02 -28.21 1.55
CA ARG A 140 -3.76 -29.09 2.45
C ARG A 140 -3.11 -30.46 2.61
N ILE A 141 -2.65 -31.07 1.50
CA ILE A 141 -1.93 -32.36 1.52
C ILE A 141 -0.60 -32.23 2.28
N ARG A 142 0.16 -31.14 2.02
CA ARG A 142 1.47 -30.92 2.67
C ARG A 142 1.34 -30.66 4.17
N HIS A 143 0.29 -29.94 4.58
CA HIS A 143 -0.03 -29.67 5.98
C HIS A 143 -0.78 -30.84 6.67
N ARG A 144 -1.14 -31.91 5.90
CA ARG A 144 -1.88 -33.09 6.38
C ARG A 144 -3.23 -32.72 6.99
N LEU A 145 -3.90 -31.71 6.47
CA LEU A 145 -5.22 -31.29 6.91
C LEU A 145 -6.28 -32.31 6.49
N ARG A 146 -7.24 -32.56 7.37
CA ARG A 146 -8.40 -33.40 7.08
C ARG A 146 -9.38 -32.66 6.20
N LEU A 147 -10.29 -33.37 5.53
CA LEU A 147 -11.27 -32.77 4.64
C LEU A 147 -12.24 -31.80 5.35
N ASP A 148 -12.51 -32.08 6.60
CA ASP A 148 -13.39 -31.32 7.49
C ASP A 148 -12.68 -30.20 8.29
N GLU A 149 -11.35 -30.10 8.15
CA GLU A 149 -10.55 -29.14 8.88
C GLU A 149 -10.36 -27.85 8.10
N ALA A 150 -10.45 -26.70 8.79
CA ALA A 150 -10.19 -25.40 8.18
C ALA A 150 -8.72 -25.27 7.75
N ASN A 151 -8.46 -24.44 6.74
CA ASN A 151 -7.09 -24.17 6.30
C ASN A 151 -6.31 -23.44 7.41
N ASP A 152 -5.09 -23.87 7.67
CA ASP A 152 -4.11 -23.23 8.54
C ASP A 152 -3.19 -22.23 7.80
N PHE A 153 -3.53 -21.94 6.56
CA PHE A 153 -2.85 -20.99 5.66
C PHE A 153 -3.89 -20.10 4.98
N GLU A 154 -3.43 -18.95 4.52
CA GLU A 154 -4.26 -17.99 3.79
C GLU A 154 -3.76 -17.83 2.36
N LEU A 155 -4.69 -17.82 1.40
CA LEU A 155 -4.41 -17.54 -0.01
C LEU A 155 -4.72 -16.07 -0.29
N MET A 156 -3.69 -15.27 -0.49
CA MET A 156 -3.82 -13.87 -0.83
C MET A 156 -3.69 -13.68 -2.35
N THR A 157 -4.75 -13.22 -2.98
CA THR A 157 -4.73 -12.85 -4.40
C THR A 157 -4.66 -11.34 -4.55
N GLN A 158 -4.16 -10.87 -5.71
CA GLN A 158 -4.16 -9.42 -6.00
C GLN A 158 -5.58 -8.84 -5.98
N ASP A 159 -6.55 -9.59 -6.48
CA ASP A 159 -7.96 -9.14 -6.51
C ASP A 159 -8.54 -9.01 -5.09
N ALA A 160 -8.19 -9.90 -4.18
CA ALA A 160 -8.60 -9.79 -2.79
C ALA A 160 -8.05 -8.52 -2.13
N ILE A 161 -6.79 -8.17 -2.44
CA ILE A 161 -6.18 -6.92 -1.96
C ILE A 161 -6.88 -5.71 -2.57
N LEU A 162 -7.13 -5.72 -3.88
CA LEU A 162 -7.84 -4.64 -4.56
C LEU A 162 -9.28 -4.48 -4.07
N ALA A 163 -9.98 -5.58 -3.81
CA ALA A 163 -11.33 -5.56 -3.24
C ALA A 163 -11.33 -4.94 -1.83
N LEU A 164 -10.36 -5.30 -1.00
CA LEU A 164 -10.20 -4.71 0.33
C LEU A 164 -9.93 -3.20 0.24
N TRP A 165 -9.04 -2.77 -0.65
CA TRP A 165 -8.78 -1.36 -0.91
C TRP A 165 -10.02 -0.61 -1.40
N ALA A 166 -10.80 -1.20 -2.31
CA ALA A 166 -12.04 -0.62 -2.81
C ALA A 166 -13.07 -0.45 -1.67
N GLN A 167 -13.18 -1.43 -0.79
CA GLN A 167 -14.07 -1.36 0.37
C GLN A 167 -13.66 -0.27 1.35
N ILE A 168 -12.37 -0.18 1.69
CA ILE A 168 -11.84 0.86 2.59
C ILE A 168 -12.03 2.25 1.98
N SER A 169 -11.66 2.41 0.71
CA SER A 169 -11.81 3.68 -0.02
C SER A 169 -13.27 4.10 -0.11
N GLY A 170 -14.19 3.15 -0.34
CA GLY A 170 -15.62 3.41 -0.36
C GLY A 170 -16.16 3.91 0.99
N ALA A 171 -15.73 3.31 2.09
CA ALA A 171 -16.10 3.74 3.43
C ALA A 171 -15.59 5.15 3.76
N ILE A 172 -14.33 5.44 3.40
CA ILE A 172 -13.74 6.77 3.58
C ILE A 172 -14.51 7.82 2.74
N PHE A 173 -14.80 7.50 1.47
CA PHE A 173 -15.51 8.39 0.57
C PHE A 173 -16.93 8.70 1.08
N LEU A 174 -17.65 7.69 1.57
CA LEU A 174 -18.96 7.88 2.19
C LEU A 174 -18.89 8.81 3.41
N THR A 175 -17.88 8.60 4.26
CA THR A 175 -17.65 9.44 5.44
C THR A 175 -17.39 10.91 5.05
N LEU A 176 -16.56 11.11 4.02
CA LEU A 176 -16.28 12.47 3.51
C LEU A 176 -17.53 13.16 2.96
N ILE A 177 -18.40 12.42 2.24
CA ILE A 177 -19.67 12.96 1.75
C ILE A 177 -20.56 13.39 2.91
N VAL A 178 -20.70 12.57 3.95
CA VAL A 178 -21.51 12.89 5.12
C VAL A 178 -20.98 14.14 5.84
N VAL A 179 -19.68 14.18 6.11
CA VAL A 179 -19.04 15.33 6.78
C VAL A 179 -19.20 16.61 5.93
N SER A 180 -18.96 16.52 4.62
CA SER A 180 -19.11 17.65 3.71
C SER A 180 -20.55 18.14 3.64
N SER A 181 -21.52 17.23 3.66
CA SER A 181 -22.95 17.59 3.66
C SER A 181 -23.35 18.32 4.93
N ILE A 182 -22.83 17.89 6.09
CA ILE A 182 -23.07 18.58 7.36
C ILE A 182 -22.44 19.98 7.33
N ALA A 183 -21.19 20.09 6.86
CA ALA A 183 -20.50 21.37 6.75
C ALA A 183 -21.25 22.34 5.82
N LEU A 184 -21.73 21.86 4.68
CA LEU A 184 -22.53 22.64 3.74
C LEU A 184 -23.87 23.08 4.36
N MET A 185 -24.52 22.22 5.12
CA MET A 185 -25.77 22.54 5.83
C MET A 185 -25.54 23.65 6.86
N VAL A 186 -24.49 23.53 7.67
CA VAL A 186 -24.14 24.56 8.67
C VAL A 186 -23.81 25.89 8.00
N GLY A 187 -23.00 25.86 6.93
CA GLY A 187 -22.72 27.07 6.14
C GLY A 187 -23.96 27.68 5.53
N GLY A 188 -24.85 26.85 4.98
CA GLY A 188 -26.14 27.32 4.44
C GLY A 188 -27.06 27.99 5.47
N ILE A 189 -27.07 27.46 6.70
CA ILE A 189 -27.83 28.11 7.81
C ILE A 189 -27.23 29.48 8.14
N GLY A 190 -25.91 29.62 8.15
CA GLY A 190 -25.22 30.90 8.37
C GLY A 190 -25.57 31.92 7.32
N VAL A 191 -25.50 31.58 6.04
CA VAL A 191 -25.90 32.45 4.93
C VAL A 191 -27.38 32.82 5.03
N MET A 192 -28.25 31.83 5.33
CA MET A 192 -29.68 32.09 5.51
C MET A 192 -29.96 33.15 6.64
N ALA A 193 -29.26 33.05 7.77
CA ALA A 193 -29.40 33.99 8.87
C ALA A 193 -29.00 35.41 8.45
N ILE A 194 -27.86 35.57 7.79
CA ILE A 194 -27.37 36.88 7.30
C ILE A 194 -28.35 37.45 6.29
N MET A 195 -28.80 36.65 5.34
CA MET A 195 -29.76 37.12 4.32
C MET A 195 -31.12 37.49 4.91
N THR A 196 -31.59 36.77 5.93
CA THR A 196 -32.83 37.09 6.62
C THR A 196 -32.74 38.47 7.29
N ILE A 197 -31.61 38.77 7.95
CA ILE A 197 -31.35 40.07 8.55
C ILE A 197 -31.33 41.16 7.46
N SER A 198 -30.56 40.97 6.39
CA SER A 198 -30.46 41.92 5.28
C SER A 198 -31.81 42.22 4.63
N VAL A 199 -32.67 41.22 4.45
CA VAL A 199 -34.02 41.39 3.88
C VAL A 199 -34.92 42.15 4.86
N THR A 200 -34.85 41.91 6.17
CA THR A 200 -35.66 42.60 7.18
C THR A 200 -35.28 44.07 7.28
N GLU A 201 -34.00 44.40 7.26
CA GLU A 201 -33.51 45.80 7.29
C GLU A 201 -33.93 46.58 6.03
N ARG A 202 -33.99 45.93 4.86
CA ARG A 202 -34.36 46.55 3.58
C ARG A 202 -35.82 46.37 3.21
N THR A 203 -36.70 46.00 4.15
CA THR A 203 -38.12 45.73 3.86
C THR A 203 -38.83 46.96 3.25
N ARG A 204 -38.53 48.19 3.70
CA ARG A 204 -39.09 49.42 3.17
C ARG A 204 -38.68 49.69 1.72
N GLU A 205 -37.42 49.42 1.37
CA GLU A 205 -36.89 49.56 0.02
C GLU A 205 -37.52 48.53 -0.93
N ILE A 206 -37.65 47.28 -0.49
CA ILE A 206 -38.34 46.23 -1.21
C ILE A 206 -39.81 46.61 -1.47
N GLY A 207 -40.47 47.18 -0.46
CA GLY A 207 -41.86 47.68 -0.56
C GLY A 207 -42.01 48.76 -1.61
N THR A 208 -41.13 49.77 -1.64
CA THR A 208 -41.16 50.85 -2.64
C THR A 208 -40.90 50.37 -4.05
N ARG A 209 -39.93 49.47 -4.26
CA ARG A 209 -39.68 48.85 -5.57
C ARG A 209 -40.89 48.08 -6.07
N ARG A 210 -41.56 47.34 -5.19
CA ARG A 210 -42.76 46.59 -5.51
C ARG A 210 -43.94 47.46 -5.86
N ALA A 211 -44.10 48.61 -5.17
CA ALA A 211 -45.12 49.61 -5.48
C ALA A 211 -44.87 50.28 -6.86
N LEU A 212 -43.62 50.41 -7.28
CA LEU A 212 -43.19 50.89 -8.61
C LEU A 212 -43.31 49.85 -9.71
N GLY A 213 -43.79 48.63 -9.41
CA GLY A 213 -44.07 47.59 -10.41
C GLY A 213 -42.96 46.53 -10.62
N ALA A 214 -41.92 46.51 -9.79
CA ALA A 214 -40.89 45.48 -9.88
C ALA A 214 -41.47 44.08 -9.64
N LYS A 215 -41.10 43.13 -10.51
CA LYS A 215 -41.55 41.74 -10.40
C LYS A 215 -40.83 41.01 -9.26
N ARG A 216 -41.57 40.14 -8.58
CA ARG A 216 -41.04 39.38 -7.44
C ARG A 216 -39.77 38.58 -7.80
N LYS A 217 -39.66 38.09 -9.03
CA LYS A 217 -38.48 37.35 -9.50
C LYS A 217 -37.22 38.23 -9.59
N GLU A 218 -37.35 39.49 -9.97
CA GLU A 218 -36.22 40.40 -10.12
C GLU A 218 -35.60 40.73 -8.75
N ILE A 219 -36.46 40.97 -7.76
CA ILE A 219 -36.04 41.22 -6.37
C ILE A 219 -35.36 39.95 -5.81
N LEU A 220 -35.90 38.75 -6.07
CA LEU A 220 -35.35 37.50 -5.59
C LEU A 220 -33.98 37.21 -6.21
N TRP A 221 -33.82 37.44 -7.54
CA TRP A 221 -32.56 37.30 -8.22
C TRP A 221 -31.46 38.22 -7.68
N GLN A 222 -31.82 39.45 -7.34
CA GLN A 222 -30.88 40.41 -6.76
C GLN A 222 -30.32 39.88 -5.44
N PHE A 223 -31.16 39.38 -4.53
CA PHE A 223 -30.72 38.82 -3.26
C PHE A 223 -29.95 37.53 -3.40
N LEU A 224 -30.30 36.67 -4.38
CA LEU A 224 -29.55 35.49 -4.67
C LEU A 224 -28.13 35.79 -5.20
N LEU A 225 -27.98 36.79 -6.05
CA LEU A 225 -26.68 37.23 -6.51
C LEU A 225 -25.85 37.82 -5.35
N GLU A 226 -26.46 38.63 -4.48
CA GLU A 226 -25.79 39.18 -3.29
C GLU A 226 -25.31 38.06 -2.35
N ALA A 227 -26.13 37.03 -2.16
CA ALA A 227 -25.76 35.84 -1.37
C ALA A 227 -24.62 35.00 -1.98
N SER A 228 -24.42 35.06 -3.30
CA SER A 228 -23.35 34.31 -3.97
C SER A 228 -21.97 34.98 -3.89
N PHE A 229 -21.93 36.22 -3.45
CA PHE A 229 -20.70 37.00 -3.23
C PHE A 229 -20.25 37.05 -1.76
N LEU A 230 -21.08 36.55 -0.85
CA LEU A 230 -20.78 36.38 0.57
C LEU A 230 -20.12 35.02 0.83
#